data_cf98c5b75fec5573ea7d49f647c82894
#
_entry.id   cf98c5b75fec5573ea7d49f647c82894
#
_cell.length_a   1.000
_cell.length_b   1.000
_cell.length_c   1.000
_cell.angle_alpha   90.00
_cell.angle_beta   90.00
_cell.angle_gamma   90.00
#
_symmetry.space_group_name_H-M   'P 1'
#
loop_
_entity.id
_entity.type
_entity.pdbx_description
1 polymer ?
#
loop_
_entity_poly.entity_id
_entity_poly.type
_entity_poly.pdbx_seq_one_letter_code
_entity_poly.pdbx_strand_id
1 'polypeptide(L)'
;MSASPLEHPEKSRDSLILHATDNAVSWITLNRPEAMNAITPDQRERLIHLLSEASVDPAVRAVVITATGRGFCAGADLRGSATDGGERVPGDVARVAGDVARVAGDVARMIRLGAQRLTAAVLDCEKPVIAAVNGTAAGLGAHLALACDLVLAAEGARFIEVFVRRGLVPDGGGAYLLPRLVGPQRAKELMFFGDALSAADAHRLGLVNRVVPAQDLEKTAREWAERLAAGPTRAIALTKHLVNTSLDTDRATAFAAEAAAQEINMTTADAQEGVASFVERRNPRYEGR
;
A
#
# COMPACT_ATOMS: atom_id res chain seq x y z
N MET A 1 6.62 45.59 -19.33
CA MET A 1 5.53 45.00 -18.53
C MET A 1 5.80 43.49 -18.46
N SER A 2 6.46 43.07 -17.39
CA SER A 2 6.82 41.65 -17.17
C SER A 2 5.61 40.97 -16.50
N ALA A 3 5.07 39.94 -17.15
CA ALA A 3 4.01 39.12 -16.59
C ALA A 3 4.58 38.26 -15.46
N SER A 4 4.07 38.45 -14.24
CA SER A 4 4.36 37.63 -13.08
C SER A 4 3.91 36.19 -13.32
N PRO A 5 4.68 35.16 -12.93
CA PRO A 5 4.24 33.78 -13.02
C PRO A 5 2.99 33.57 -12.14
N LEU A 6 1.96 32.93 -12.70
CA LEU A 6 0.77 32.52 -11.95
C LEU A 6 1.20 31.57 -10.82
N GLU A 7 1.17 32.05 -9.59
CA GLU A 7 1.26 31.22 -8.39
C GLU A 7 0.04 30.27 -8.36
N HIS A 8 0.29 28.97 -8.58
CA HIS A 8 -0.71 27.97 -8.29
C HIS A 8 -0.90 27.95 -6.76
N PRO A 9 -2.13 28.11 -6.23
CA PRO A 9 -2.35 28.04 -4.80
C PRO A 9 -1.87 26.68 -4.28
N GLU A 10 -1.02 26.71 -3.25
CA GLU A 10 -0.61 25.49 -2.54
C GLU A 10 -1.88 24.77 -2.05
N LYS A 11 -2.08 23.54 -2.53
CA LYS A 11 -3.15 22.69 -2.03
C LYS A 11 -2.92 22.45 -0.53
N SER A 12 -3.94 22.60 0.30
CA SER A 12 -3.84 22.25 1.73
C SER A 12 -3.37 20.80 1.88
N ARG A 13 -2.65 20.49 2.97
CA ARG A 13 -2.12 19.12 3.24
C ARG A 13 -3.21 18.05 3.14
N ASP A 14 -4.42 18.35 3.57
CA ASP A 14 -5.59 17.46 3.52
C ASP A 14 -6.11 17.21 2.10
N SER A 15 -5.79 18.07 1.14
CA SER A 15 -6.20 17.91 -0.26
C SER A 15 -5.28 16.98 -1.07
N LEU A 16 -4.07 16.66 -0.56
CA LEU A 16 -3.11 15.77 -1.25
C LEU A 16 -3.38 14.29 -1.02
N ILE A 17 -4.06 13.95 0.07
CA ILE A 17 -4.61 12.62 0.36
C ILE A 17 -6.08 12.84 0.72
N LEU A 18 -6.97 12.36 -0.13
CA LEU A 18 -8.40 12.37 0.17
C LEU A 18 -8.73 11.14 1.01
N HIS A 19 -9.60 11.33 1.99
CA HIS A 19 -10.06 10.25 2.86
C HIS A 19 -11.58 10.35 3.04
N ALA A 20 -12.25 9.21 2.94
CA ALA A 20 -13.67 9.06 3.24
C ALA A 20 -13.93 7.65 3.77
N THR A 21 -14.89 7.50 4.67
CA THR A 21 -15.41 6.19 5.11
C THR A 21 -16.83 6.03 4.60
N ASP A 22 -17.07 4.96 3.87
CA ASP A 22 -18.38 4.62 3.30
C ASP A 22 -18.59 3.11 3.38
N ASN A 23 -19.77 2.65 3.83
CA ASN A 23 -20.11 1.23 3.99
C ASN A 23 -19.05 0.41 4.76
N ALA A 24 -18.52 0.97 5.86
CA ALA A 24 -17.45 0.39 6.67
C ALA A 24 -16.13 0.17 5.90
N VAL A 25 -15.94 0.85 4.78
CA VAL A 25 -14.71 0.86 3.98
C VAL A 25 -14.04 2.23 4.09
N SER A 26 -12.78 2.26 4.53
CA SER A 26 -11.93 3.46 4.50
C SER A 26 -11.30 3.61 3.12
N TRP A 27 -11.66 4.67 2.41
CA TRP A 27 -11.11 5.03 1.09
C TRP A 27 -10.00 6.05 1.26
N ILE A 28 -8.79 5.70 0.86
CA ILE A 28 -7.61 6.57 0.88
C ILE A 28 -7.19 6.81 -0.57
N THR A 29 -7.28 8.06 -1.03
CA THR A 29 -7.01 8.40 -2.43
C THR A 29 -5.81 9.33 -2.51
N LEU A 30 -4.74 8.91 -3.18
CA LEU A 30 -3.62 9.76 -3.54
C LEU A 30 -4.10 10.82 -4.54
N ASN A 31 -3.97 12.11 -4.20
CA ASN A 31 -4.58 13.19 -4.97
C ASN A 31 -3.58 14.28 -5.38
N ARG A 32 -2.52 13.87 -6.04
CA ARG A 32 -1.51 14.75 -6.63
C ARG A 32 -1.19 14.33 -8.07
N PRO A 33 -2.21 14.29 -8.96
CA PRO A 33 -2.08 13.74 -10.32
C PRO A 33 -1.06 14.48 -11.19
N GLU A 34 -0.85 15.78 -10.96
CA GLU A 34 0.17 16.62 -11.64
C GLU A 34 1.60 16.13 -11.38
N ALA A 35 1.84 15.47 -10.25
CA ALA A 35 3.10 14.85 -9.89
C ALA A 35 3.06 13.31 -10.00
N MET A 36 2.11 12.75 -10.75
CA MET A 36 1.90 11.30 -10.83
C MET A 36 1.78 10.64 -9.44
N ASN A 37 1.18 11.36 -8.49
CA ASN A 37 1.00 10.93 -7.11
C ASN A 37 2.30 10.50 -6.40
N ALA A 38 3.44 11.14 -6.75
CA ALA A 38 4.69 10.95 -6.01
C ALA A 38 4.48 11.39 -4.54
N ILE A 39 4.94 10.54 -3.60
CA ILE A 39 4.67 10.69 -2.16
C ILE A 39 5.72 11.60 -1.52
N THR A 40 5.27 12.72 -0.95
CA THR A 40 6.08 13.59 -0.09
C THR A 40 6.19 13.01 1.33
N PRO A 41 7.13 13.48 2.16
CA PRO A 41 7.20 13.09 3.56
C PRO A 41 5.87 13.29 4.32
N ASP A 42 5.21 14.44 4.13
CA ASP A 42 3.92 14.74 4.78
C ASP A 42 2.81 13.80 4.33
N GLN A 43 2.72 13.49 3.03
CA GLN A 43 1.76 12.52 2.52
C GLN A 43 2.01 11.12 3.07
N ARG A 44 3.28 10.73 3.21
CA ARG A 44 3.66 9.45 3.81
C ARG A 44 3.19 9.35 5.26
N GLU A 45 3.46 10.37 6.09
CA GLU A 45 3.01 10.39 7.48
C GLU A 45 1.48 10.38 7.58
N ARG A 46 0.78 11.09 6.67
CA ARG A 46 -0.69 11.05 6.61
C ARG A 46 -1.22 9.66 6.24
N LEU A 47 -0.60 8.97 5.29
CA LEU A 47 -0.96 7.59 4.94
C LEU A 47 -0.78 6.64 6.12
N ILE A 48 0.36 6.72 6.81
CA ILE A 48 0.64 5.91 8.00
C ILE A 48 -0.42 6.17 9.08
N HIS A 49 -0.75 7.43 9.31
CA HIS A 49 -1.77 7.82 10.29
C HIS A 49 -3.14 7.25 9.96
N LEU A 50 -3.60 7.42 8.70
CA LEU A 50 -4.91 6.90 8.24
C LEU A 50 -5.00 5.37 8.34
N LEU A 51 -3.91 4.65 8.01
CA LEU A 51 -3.85 3.19 8.17
C LEU A 51 -3.91 2.78 9.64
N SER A 52 -3.23 3.51 10.52
CA SER A 52 -3.24 3.26 11.97
C SER A 52 -4.61 3.54 12.58
N GLU A 53 -5.28 4.63 12.17
CA GLU A 53 -6.65 4.95 12.58
C GLU A 53 -7.63 3.88 12.11
N ALA A 54 -7.57 3.52 10.81
CA ALA A 54 -8.43 2.48 10.25
C ALA A 54 -8.23 1.13 10.95
N SER A 55 -7.00 0.81 11.37
CA SER A 55 -6.68 -0.44 12.05
C SER A 55 -7.45 -0.61 13.35
N VAL A 56 -7.62 0.45 14.13
CA VAL A 56 -8.26 0.42 15.46
C VAL A 56 -9.74 0.83 15.44
N ASP A 57 -10.20 1.51 14.41
CA ASP A 57 -11.59 1.99 14.31
C ASP A 57 -12.56 0.81 14.08
N PRO A 58 -13.50 0.53 15.01
CA PRO A 58 -14.49 -0.53 14.84
C PRO A 58 -15.50 -0.25 13.72
N ALA A 59 -15.68 1.00 13.29
CA ALA A 59 -16.54 1.35 12.16
C ALA A 59 -15.90 1.04 10.80
N VAL A 60 -14.58 0.82 10.75
CA VAL A 60 -13.84 0.44 9.55
C VAL A 60 -13.59 -1.07 9.55
N ARG A 61 -13.91 -1.74 8.44
CA ARG A 61 -13.77 -3.19 8.29
C ARG A 61 -12.91 -3.59 7.08
N ALA A 62 -12.68 -2.66 6.15
CA ALA A 62 -11.76 -2.81 5.03
C ALA A 62 -11.17 -1.45 4.64
N VAL A 63 -10.02 -1.47 3.97
CA VAL A 63 -9.35 -0.26 3.46
C VAL A 63 -9.11 -0.41 1.97
N VAL A 64 -9.32 0.67 1.21
CA VAL A 64 -8.95 0.78 -0.21
C VAL A 64 -7.97 1.92 -0.39
N ILE A 65 -6.83 1.65 -1.02
CA ILE A 65 -5.87 2.68 -1.46
C ILE A 65 -5.97 2.80 -2.98
N THR A 66 -6.26 4.00 -3.47
CA THR A 66 -6.34 4.31 -4.90
C THR A 66 -5.73 5.67 -5.19
N ALA A 67 -5.85 6.16 -6.43
CA ALA A 67 -5.27 7.44 -6.81
C ALA A 67 -6.09 8.15 -7.90
N THR A 68 -6.02 9.49 -7.92
CA THR A 68 -6.59 10.30 -9.00
C THR A 68 -5.65 10.38 -10.21
N GLY A 69 -6.21 10.68 -11.37
CA GLY A 69 -5.45 10.92 -12.61
C GLY A 69 -4.93 9.63 -13.26
N ARG A 70 -3.86 9.75 -14.06
CA ARG A 70 -3.37 8.67 -14.95
C ARG A 70 -2.38 7.69 -14.30
N GLY A 71 -1.90 7.97 -13.09
CA GLY A 71 -0.92 7.15 -12.38
C GLY A 71 -1.39 6.81 -10.99
N PHE A 72 -1.03 5.63 -10.50
CA PHE A 72 -1.25 5.27 -9.11
C PHE A 72 -0.27 6.03 -8.21
N CYS A 73 1.02 5.76 -8.36
CA CYS A 73 2.07 6.45 -7.59
C CYS A 73 3.45 6.27 -8.26
N ALA A 74 4.13 7.38 -8.56
CA ALA A 74 5.46 7.36 -9.19
C ALA A 74 6.63 7.13 -8.21
N GLY A 75 6.34 6.87 -6.94
CA GLY A 75 7.35 6.65 -5.89
C GLY A 75 7.50 7.83 -4.93
N ALA A 76 8.64 7.91 -4.24
CA ALA A 76 8.95 9.06 -3.41
C ALA A 76 9.15 10.33 -4.25
N ASP A 77 8.66 11.47 -3.76
CA ASP A 77 8.90 12.75 -4.44
C ASP A 77 10.34 13.22 -4.17
N LEU A 78 11.15 13.10 -5.22
CA LEU A 78 12.54 13.51 -5.19
C LEU A 78 12.73 15.03 -5.37
N ARG A 79 11.67 15.80 -5.57
CA ARG A 79 11.70 17.26 -5.81
C ARG A 79 11.42 18.06 -4.55
N GLY A 80 10.91 17.42 -3.52
CA GLY A 80 10.24 18.04 -2.35
C GLY A 80 11.15 18.68 -1.31
N SER A 81 12.44 18.95 -1.58
CA SER A 81 13.28 19.74 -0.65
C SER A 81 13.98 20.94 -1.30
N ALA A 82 13.44 21.44 -2.40
CA ALA A 82 14.03 22.57 -3.14
C ALA A 82 13.44 23.95 -2.74
N THR A 83 12.89 24.12 -1.52
CA THR A 83 12.31 25.39 -1.08
C THR A 83 13.27 26.29 -0.29
N ASP A 84 14.51 25.88 -0.06
CA ASP A 84 15.54 26.82 0.39
C ASP A 84 16.48 27.18 -0.75
N GLY A 85 16.59 28.48 -1.06
CA GLY A 85 17.28 29.10 -2.18
C GLY A 85 18.77 28.79 -2.36
N GLY A 86 19.15 27.54 -2.31
CA GLY A 86 20.49 27.03 -2.56
C GLY A 86 20.66 26.52 -3.99
N GLU A 87 21.75 26.93 -4.62
CA GLU A 87 22.18 26.54 -5.96
C GLU A 87 22.17 25.01 -6.13
N ARG A 88 21.51 24.53 -7.21
CA ARG A 88 21.45 23.10 -7.54
C ARG A 88 22.84 22.58 -7.91
N VAL A 89 23.41 21.75 -7.06
CA VAL A 89 24.60 20.96 -7.40
C VAL A 89 24.14 19.64 -8.04
N PRO A 90 24.48 19.33 -9.31
CA PRO A 90 24.14 18.06 -9.93
C PRO A 90 24.81 16.90 -9.17
N GLY A 91 24.02 15.90 -8.77
CA GLY A 91 24.52 14.68 -8.11
C GLY A 91 24.29 14.58 -6.60
N ASP A 92 23.68 15.56 -5.97
CA ASP A 92 23.42 15.52 -4.52
C ASP A 92 22.13 14.73 -4.20
N VAL A 93 22.25 13.42 -4.16
CA VAL A 93 21.15 12.49 -3.79
C VAL A 93 20.70 12.72 -2.35
N ALA A 94 21.56 13.27 -1.51
CA ALA A 94 21.25 13.61 -0.12
C ALA A 94 20.24 14.76 0.02
N ARG A 95 20.18 15.67 -0.96
CA ARG A 95 19.17 16.74 -1.03
C ARG A 95 17.81 16.26 -1.47
N VAL A 96 17.77 15.11 -2.15
CA VAL A 96 16.54 14.49 -2.64
C VAL A 96 15.67 13.94 -1.51
N ALA A 97 16.26 13.72 -0.37
CA ALA A 97 15.58 13.16 0.80
C ALA A 97 15.19 14.22 1.85
N GLY A 98 15.13 15.50 1.49
CA GLY A 98 14.74 16.59 2.38
C GLY A 98 15.66 16.73 3.59
N ASP A 99 16.50 17.71 3.56
CA ASP A 99 17.18 18.40 4.68
C ASP A 99 18.05 17.63 5.67
N VAL A 100 18.34 16.32 5.56
CA VAL A 100 18.83 15.59 6.75
C VAL A 100 20.05 14.69 6.56
N ALA A 101 20.49 14.30 5.39
CA ALA A 101 21.68 13.43 5.32
C ALA A 101 22.99 14.22 5.46
N ARG A 102 23.23 14.81 6.63
CA ARG A 102 24.47 15.50 6.96
C ARG A 102 25.50 14.61 7.66
N VAL A 103 25.09 13.44 8.12
CA VAL A 103 25.92 12.50 8.90
C VAL A 103 25.84 11.11 8.30
N ALA A 104 26.94 10.36 8.31
CA ALA A 104 26.94 8.96 7.90
C ALA A 104 25.94 8.16 8.76
N GLY A 105 25.03 7.41 8.10
CA GLY A 105 23.97 6.65 8.78
C GLY A 105 22.58 7.31 8.75
N ASP A 106 22.46 8.59 8.47
CA ASP A 106 21.16 9.29 8.43
C ASP A 106 20.24 8.74 7.32
N VAL A 107 20.80 8.33 6.17
CA VAL A 107 20.03 7.72 5.08
C VAL A 107 19.32 6.45 5.55
N ALA A 108 20.02 5.55 6.23
CA ALA A 108 19.43 4.31 6.75
C ALA A 108 18.31 4.60 7.77
N ARG A 109 18.52 5.60 8.63
CA ARG A 109 17.50 6.04 9.60
C ARG A 109 16.27 6.60 8.90
N MET A 110 16.46 7.43 7.89
CA MET A 110 15.40 8.05 7.12
C MET A 110 14.57 7.01 6.35
N ILE A 111 15.22 6.00 5.74
CA ILE A 111 14.54 4.88 5.07
C ILE A 111 13.71 4.09 6.08
N ARG A 112 14.31 3.70 7.22
CA ARG A 112 13.61 2.92 8.25
C ARG A 112 12.41 3.65 8.83
N LEU A 113 12.57 4.94 9.17
CA LEU A 113 11.52 5.76 9.75
C LEU A 113 10.55 6.35 8.71
N GLY A 114 10.85 6.20 7.42
CA GLY A 114 10.08 6.72 6.31
C GLY A 114 9.42 5.63 5.46
N ALA A 115 10.03 5.30 4.33
CA ALA A 115 9.43 4.40 3.35
C ALA A 115 9.10 3.00 3.93
N GLN A 116 9.98 2.46 4.79
CA GLN A 116 9.74 1.17 5.43
C GLN A 116 8.59 1.21 6.44
N ARG A 117 8.42 2.34 7.18
CA ARG A 117 7.26 2.51 8.07
C ARG A 117 5.93 2.54 7.31
N LEU A 118 5.90 3.12 6.11
CA LEU A 118 4.68 3.11 5.29
C LEU A 118 4.33 1.67 4.89
N THR A 119 5.30 0.91 4.40
CA THR A 119 5.11 -0.51 4.06
C THR A 119 4.65 -1.33 5.28
N ALA A 120 5.32 -1.14 6.42
CA ALA A 120 4.94 -1.80 7.67
C ALA A 120 3.51 -1.42 8.10
N ALA A 121 3.11 -0.15 7.98
CA ALA A 121 1.76 0.28 8.34
C ALA A 121 0.65 -0.41 7.51
N VAL A 122 0.93 -0.77 6.26
CA VAL A 122 0.01 -1.58 5.43
C VAL A 122 -0.03 -3.03 5.91
N LEU A 123 1.14 -3.64 6.12
CA LEU A 123 1.26 -5.04 6.55
C LEU A 123 0.67 -5.28 7.94
N ASP A 124 0.87 -4.32 8.86
CA ASP A 124 0.45 -4.41 10.26
C ASP A 124 -0.99 -3.93 10.49
N CYS A 125 -1.65 -3.30 9.49
CA CYS A 125 -3.04 -2.90 9.59
C CYS A 125 -3.92 -4.13 9.82
N GLU A 126 -4.70 -4.17 10.90
CA GLU A 126 -5.60 -5.29 11.21
C GLU A 126 -6.74 -5.46 10.19
N LYS A 127 -7.03 -4.43 9.41
CA LYS A 127 -8.05 -4.52 8.36
C LYS A 127 -7.43 -4.99 7.04
N PRO A 128 -8.18 -5.74 6.21
CA PRO A 128 -7.73 -6.06 4.87
C PRO A 128 -7.58 -4.77 4.03
N VAL A 129 -6.45 -4.63 3.37
CA VAL A 129 -6.10 -3.47 2.54
C VAL A 129 -6.08 -3.88 1.07
N ILE A 130 -6.85 -3.19 0.24
CA ILE A 130 -6.90 -3.38 -1.21
C ILE A 130 -6.17 -2.23 -1.89
N ALA A 131 -5.22 -2.51 -2.78
CA ALA A 131 -4.72 -1.54 -3.74
C ALA A 131 -5.59 -1.56 -5.01
N ALA A 132 -6.19 -0.42 -5.38
CA ALA A 132 -6.86 -0.24 -6.66
C ALA A 132 -5.95 0.60 -7.58
N VAL A 133 -5.13 -0.09 -8.37
CA VAL A 133 -4.03 0.49 -9.16
C VAL A 133 -4.57 0.96 -10.52
N ASN A 134 -4.87 2.25 -10.61
CA ASN A 134 -5.48 2.88 -11.79
C ASN A 134 -4.49 3.17 -12.93
N GLY A 135 -3.18 3.08 -12.68
CA GLY A 135 -2.15 3.42 -13.65
C GLY A 135 -0.76 3.01 -13.19
N THR A 136 0.27 3.79 -13.53
CA THR A 136 1.65 3.46 -13.18
C THR A 136 1.89 3.48 -11.67
N ALA A 137 2.42 2.38 -11.15
CA ALA A 137 2.96 2.21 -9.81
C ALA A 137 4.48 1.98 -9.92
N ALA A 138 5.31 2.88 -9.39
CA ALA A 138 6.76 2.82 -9.57
C ALA A 138 7.53 3.03 -8.26
N GLY A 139 8.62 2.30 -8.06
CA GLY A 139 9.45 2.38 -6.85
C GLY A 139 8.62 2.22 -5.58
N LEU A 140 8.67 3.21 -4.66
CA LEU A 140 7.86 3.19 -3.44
C LEU A 140 6.36 3.02 -3.73
N GLY A 141 5.85 3.52 -4.87
CA GLY A 141 4.45 3.34 -5.27
C GLY A 141 4.13 1.89 -5.66
N ALA A 142 5.06 1.17 -6.29
CA ALA A 142 4.93 -0.26 -6.53
C ALA A 142 4.98 -1.04 -5.20
N HIS A 143 5.91 -0.70 -4.32
CA HIS A 143 6.02 -1.33 -3.00
C HIS A 143 4.76 -1.10 -2.14
N LEU A 144 4.17 0.10 -2.17
CA LEU A 144 2.91 0.40 -1.50
C LEU A 144 1.77 -0.50 -2.01
N ALA A 145 1.65 -0.65 -3.34
CA ALA A 145 0.63 -1.51 -3.92
C ALA A 145 0.84 -2.99 -3.57
N LEU A 146 2.11 -3.46 -3.65
CA LEU A 146 2.47 -4.87 -3.36
C LEU A 146 2.48 -5.21 -1.86
N ALA A 147 2.49 -4.22 -0.97
CA ALA A 147 2.31 -4.42 0.46
C ALA A 147 0.84 -4.62 0.85
N CYS A 148 -0.11 -4.22 0.00
CA CYS A 148 -1.53 -4.44 0.23
C CYS A 148 -1.87 -5.93 0.13
N ASP A 149 -2.90 -6.35 0.87
CA ASP A 149 -3.32 -7.76 0.92
C ASP A 149 -3.89 -8.24 -0.41
N LEU A 150 -4.55 -7.36 -1.14
CA LEU A 150 -5.14 -7.63 -2.45
C LEU A 150 -4.82 -6.48 -3.41
N VAL A 151 -4.50 -6.83 -4.66
CA VAL A 151 -4.17 -5.85 -5.70
C VAL A 151 -5.12 -6.02 -6.87
N LEU A 152 -5.89 -4.97 -7.17
CA LEU A 152 -6.69 -4.83 -8.38
C LEU A 152 -5.99 -3.83 -9.29
N ALA A 153 -5.93 -4.09 -10.58
CA ALA A 153 -5.27 -3.21 -11.53
C ALA A 153 -6.15 -2.92 -12.74
N ALA A 154 -6.11 -1.67 -13.22
CA ALA A 154 -6.63 -1.34 -14.54
C ALA A 154 -5.74 -2.00 -15.62
N GLU A 155 -6.32 -2.35 -16.78
CA GLU A 155 -5.60 -2.98 -17.91
C GLU A 155 -4.36 -2.18 -18.34
N GLY A 156 -4.41 -0.86 -18.26
CA GLY A 156 -3.31 0.05 -18.59
C GLY A 156 -2.28 0.25 -17.49
N ALA A 157 -2.47 -0.34 -16.30
CA ALA A 157 -1.55 -0.18 -15.18
C ALA A 157 -0.20 -0.88 -15.44
N ARG A 158 0.84 -0.35 -14.80
CA ARG A 158 2.22 -0.84 -14.92
C ARG A 158 2.91 -0.79 -13.57
N PHE A 159 3.73 -1.81 -13.28
CA PHE A 159 4.56 -1.90 -12.10
C PHE A 159 6.02 -1.77 -12.52
N ILE A 160 6.81 -0.92 -11.82
CA ILE A 160 8.18 -0.60 -12.26
C ILE A 160 9.11 -0.52 -11.04
N GLU A 161 10.14 -1.36 -10.99
CA GLU A 161 11.24 -1.29 -10.03
C GLU A 161 12.30 -0.29 -10.52
N VAL A 162 11.98 1.02 -10.45
CA VAL A 162 12.73 2.11 -11.08
C VAL A 162 14.10 2.39 -10.48
N PHE A 163 14.44 1.81 -9.34
CA PHE A 163 15.62 2.16 -8.53
C PHE A 163 16.92 2.05 -9.34
N VAL A 164 17.13 0.93 -10.02
CA VAL A 164 18.34 0.69 -10.82
C VAL A 164 18.55 1.74 -11.90
N ARG A 165 17.49 2.30 -12.47
CA ARG A 165 17.56 3.38 -13.47
C ARG A 165 18.15 4.69 -12.92
N ARG A 166 18.26 4.80 -11.61
CA ARG A 166 18.83 5.94 -10.87
C ARG A 166 20.07 5.57 -10.07
N GLY A 167 20.61 4.35 -10.27
CA GLY A 167 21.74 3.85 -9.49
C GLY A 167 21.42 3.63 -8.01
N LEU A 168 20.13 3.44 -7.67
CA LEU A 168 19.65 3.22 -6.32
C LEU A 168 19.31 1.75 -6.08
N VAL A 169 19.28 1.35 -4.82
CA VAL A 169 18.77 0.05 -4.38
C VAL A 169 17.31 0.20 -3.90
N PRO A 170 16.47 -0.84 -4.02
CA PRO A 170 15.12 -0.83 -3.45
C PRO A 170 15.15 -0.62 -1.93
N ASP A 171 14.33 0.31 -1.43
CA ASP A 171 14.41 0.79 -0.05
C ASP A 171 13.08 0.82 0.71
N GLY A 172 11.94 0.69 0.00
CA GLY A 172 10.60 0.71 0.58
C GLY A 172 10.01 -0.68 0.85
N GLY A 173 10.82 -1.69 1.14
CA GLY A 173 10.35 -3.05 1.40
C GLY A 173 10.29 -3.96 0.17
N GLY A 174 10.56 -3.47 -1.05
CA GLY A 174 10.45 -4.27 -2.27
C GLY A 174 11.36 -5.49 -2.28
N ALA A 175 12.60 -5.37 -1.77
CA ALA A 175 13.53 -6.49 -1.66
C ALA A 175 13.07 -7.58 -0.66
N TYR A 176 12.17 -7.24 0.26
CA TYR A 176 11.50 -8.20 1.15
C TYR A 176 10.27 -8.80 0.48
N LEU A 177 9.40 -7.98 -0.11
CA LEU A 177 8.10 -8.39 -0.65
C LEU A 177 8.23 -9.17 -1.97
N LEU A 178 8.93 -8.59 -2.95
CA LEU A 178 8.90 -9.10 -4.33
C LEU A 178 9.43 -10.54 -4.46
N PRO A 179 10.56 -10.95 -3.82
CA PRO A 179 11.02 -12.34 -3.89
C PRO A 179 10.05 -13.34 -3.25
N ARG A 180 9.27 -12.91 -2.26
CA ARG A 180 8.24 -13.73 -1.61
C ARG A 180 7.03 -13.95 -2.50
N LEU A 181 6.73 -12.97 -3.36
CA LEU A 181 5.59 -13.03 -4.26
C LEU A 181 5.90 -13.79 -5.57
N VAL A 182 7.10 -13.58 -6.17
CA VAL A 182 7.43 -14.11 -7.50
C VAL A 182 8.68 -14.99 -7.56
N GLY A 183 9.26 -15.26 -6.41
CA GLY A 183 10.54 -15.98 -6.33
C GLY A 183 11.74 -15.08 -6.65
N PRO A 184 12.96 -15.50 -6.23
CA PRO A 184 14.16 -14.64 -6.25
C PRO A 184 14.65 -14.32 -7.67
N GLN A 185 14.52 -15.24 -8.65
CA GLN A 185 14.99 -15.00 -10.02
C GLN A 185 14.15 -13.92 -10.71
N ARG A 186 12.83 -14.01 -10.63
CA ARG A 186 11.94 -13.02 -11.24
C ARG A 186 12.04 -11.67 -10.54
N ALA A 187 12.18 -11.66 -9.21
CA ALA A 187 12.40 -10.43 -8.45
C ALA A 187 13.71 -9.72 -8.91
N LYS A 188 14.80 -10.47 -9.09
CA LYS A 188 16.07 -9.93 -9.60
C LYS A 188 15.93 -9.39 -11.02
N GLU A 189 15.25 -10.09 -11.92
CA GLU A 189 15.00 -9.62 -13.28
C GLU A 189 14.27 -8.27 -13.27
N LEU A 190 13.18 -8.14 -12.51
CA LEU A 190 12.40 -6.90 -12.40
C LEU A 190 13.23 -5.77 -11.79
N MET A 191 14.02 -6.05 -10.75
CA MET A 191 14.82 -5.06 -10.05
C MET A 191 16.09 -4.68 -10.81
N PHE A 192 16.73 -5.61 -11.53
CA PHE A 192 18.01 -5.35 -12.23
C PHE A 192 17.81 -4.60 -13.54
N PHE A 193 16.71 -4.85 -14.24
CA PHE A 193 16.41 -4.15 -15.49
C PHE A 193 15.49 -2.94 -15.27
N GLY A 194 14.64 -2.99 -14.25
CA GLY A 194 13.70 -1.91 -13.94
C GLY A 194 12.68 -1.69 -15.06
N ASP A 195 12.39 -2.70 -15.90
CA ASP A 195 11.43 -2.59 -16.97
C ASP A 195 10.00 -2.53 -16.47
N ALA A 196 9.13 -1.95 -17.28
CA ALA A 196 7.73 -1.83 -16.95
C ALA A 196 7.03 -3.18 -17.10
N LEU A 197 6.54 -3.74 -16.01
CA LEU A 197 5.70 -4.93 -16.00
C LEU A 197 4.25 -4.51 -16.25
N SER A 198 3.60 -5.07 -17.27
CA SER A 198 2.18 -4.80 -17.55
C SER A 198 1.27 -5.40 -16.46
N ALA A 199 0.05 -4.86 -16.31
CA ALA A 199 -0.95 -5.42 -15.39
C ALA A 199 -1.25 -6.90 -15.70
N ALA A 200 -1.33 -7.26 -16.99
CA ALA A 200 -1.58 -8.64 -17.42
C ALA A 200 -0.41 -9.57 -17.02
N ASP A 201 0.84 -9.12 -17.19
CA ASP A 201 2.01 -9.90 -16.77
C ASP A 201 2.11 -10.00 -15.26
N ALA A 202 1.83 -8.90 -14.54
CA ALA A 202 1.78 -8.88 -13.09
C ALA A 202 0.72 -9.85 -12.54
N HIS A 203 -0.43 -9.96 -13.20
CA HIS A 203 -1.46 -10.95 -12.87
C HIS A 203 -0.97 -12.38 -13.11
N ARG A 204 -0.33 -12.66 -14.25
CA ARG A 204 0.25 -13.99 -14.54
C ARG A 204 1.34 -14.40 -13.54
N LEU A 205 2.06 -13.42 -12.98
CA LEU A 205 3.07 -13.66 -11.95
C LEU A 205 2.50 -13.74 -10.53
N GLY A 206 1.20 -13.52 -10.33
CA GLY A 206 0.56 -13.53 -9.01
C GLY A 206 0.71 -12.25 -8.20
N LEU A 207 1.24 -11.16 -8.79
CA LEU A 207 1.36 -9.85 -8.13
C LEU A 207 0.03 -9.08 -8.10
N VAL A 208 -0.89 -9.39 -9.01
CA VAL A 208 -2.20 -8.75 -9.16
C VAL A 208 -3.29 -9.82 -9.09
N ASN A 209 -4.26 -9.64 -8.22
CA ASN A 209 -5.37 -10.59 -8.05
C ASN A 209 -6.36 -10.54 -9.22
N ARG A 210 -6.60 -9.34 -9.76
CA ARG A 210 -7.51 -9.16 -10.90
C ARG A 210 -7.13 -7.94 -11.74
N VAL A 211 -7.21 -8.08 -13.05
CA VAL A 211 -7.11 -6.99 -14.03
C VAL A 211 -8.49 -6.71 -14.59
N VAL A 212 -8.86 -5.44 -14.68
CA VAL A 212 -10.17 -4.99 -15.17
C VAL A 212 -10.03 -3.77 -16.10
N PRO A 213 -11.01 -3.51 -16.97
CA PRO A 213 -11.08 -2.24 -17.70
C PRO A 213 -11.00 -1.04 -16.73
N ALA A 214 -10.35 0.05 -17.15
CA ALA A 214 -10.09 1.19 -16.26
C ALA A 214 -11.38 1.77 -15.64
N GLN A 215 -12.48 1.81 -16.40
CA GLN A 215 -13.78 2.30 -15.94
C GLN A 215 -14.44 1.39 -14.90
N ASP A 216 -14.03 0.12 -14.79
CA ASP A 216 -14.60 -0.85 -13.86
C ASP A 216 -13.78 -1.00 -12.57
N LEU A 217 -12.61 -0.34 -12.48
CA LEU A 217 -11.69 -0.53 -11.36
C LEU A 217 -12.32 -0.09 -10.02
N GLU A 218 -12.90 1.09 -9.96
CA GLU A 218 -13.53 1.59 -8.72
C GLU A 218 -14.70 0.71 -8.30
N LYS A 219 -15.55 0.32 -9.25
CA LYS A 219 -16.68 -0.58 -8.99
C LYS A 219 -16.20 -1.92 -8.44
N THR A 220 -15.18 -2.53 -9.06
CA THR A 220 -14.62 -3.81 -8.61
C THR A 220 -13.97 -3.69 -7.23
N ALA A 221 -13.24 -2.60 -6.98
CA ALA A 221 -12.63 -2.35 -5.67
C ALA A 221 -13.71 -2.21 -4.58
N ARG A 222 -14.80 -1.51 -4.88
CA ARG A 222 -15.95 -1.35 -3.98
C ARG A 222 -16.61 -2.69 -3.68
N GLU A 223 -16.91 -3.48 -4.68
CA GLU A 223 -17.51 -4.81 -4.52
C GLU A 223 -16.65 -5.72 -3.63
N TRP A 224 -15.32 -5.71 -3.84
CA TRP A 224 -14.42 -6.52 -3.03
C TRP A 224 -14.29 -5.99 -1.59
N ALA A 225 -14.16 -4.68 -1.43
CA ALA A 225 -14.04 -4.06 -0.11
C ALA A 225 -15.32 -4.24 0.73
N GLU A 226 -16.49 -4.04 0.17
CA GLU A 226 -17.78 -4.25 0.83
C GLU A 226 -18.00 -5.72 1.18
N ARG A 227 -17.57 -6.65 0.31
CA ARG A 227 -17.60 -8.09 0.62
C ARG A 227 -16.69 -8.43 1.80
N LEU A 228 -15.49 -7.85 1.88
CA LEU A 228 -14.59 -8.02 3.03
C LEU A 228 -15.18 -7.37 4.29
N ALA A 229 -15.74 -6.16 4.14
CA ALA A 229 -16.38 -5.46 5.24
C ALA A 229 -17.63 -6.19 5.79
N ALA A 230 -18.34 -6.95 4.97
CA ALA A 230 -19.43 -7.82 5.41
C ALA A 230 -18.95 -9.14 6.04
N GLY A 231 -17.67 -9.46 5.98
CA GLY A 231 -17.06 -10.69 6.50
C GLY A 231 -16.72 -10.61 7.99
N PRO A 232 -16.22 -11.70 8.60
CA PRO A 232 -15.81 -11.76 10.00
C PRO A 232 -14.48 -11.05 10.22
N THR A 233 -14.50 -9.77 10.56
CA THR A 233 -13.34 -8.87 10.59
C THR A 233 -12.18 -9.41 11.44
N ARG A 234 -12.45 -9.97 12.62
CA ARG A 234 -11.39 -10.53 13.49
C ARG A 234 -10.72 -11.76 12.88
N ALA A 235 -11.51 -12.66 12.28
CA ALA A 235 -10.95 -13.82 11.59
C ALA A 235 -10.07 -13.41 10.40
N ILE A 236 -10.49 -12.39 9.64
CA ILE A 236 -9.70 -11.83 8.53
C ILE A 236 -8.39 -11.21 9.05
N ALA A 237 -8.44 -10.43 10.13
CA ALA A 237 -7.27 -9.81 10.76
C ALA A 237 -6.26 -10.86 11.25
N LEU A 238 -6.73 -11.88 11.96
CA LEU A 238 -5.89 -12.98 12.45
C LEU A 238 -5.28 -13.78 11.29
N THR A 239 -6.06 -14.06 10.25
CA THR A 239 -5.58 -14.74 9.03
C THR A 239 -4.50 -13.92 8.34
N LYS A 240 -4.70 -12.60 8.17
CA LYS A 240 -3.68 -11.70 7.60
C LYS A 240 -2.38 -11.77 8.40
N HIS A 241 -2.46 -11.66 9.72
CA HIS A 241 -1.27 -11.74 10.59
C HIS A 241 -0.54 -13.06 10.41
N LEU A 242 -1.25 -14.20 10.44
CA LEU A 242 -0.68 -15.53 10.25
C LEU A 242 0.01 -15.67 8.88
N VAL A 243 -0.64 -15.21 7.80
CA VAL A 243 -0.05 -15.26 6.45
C VAL A 243 1.18 -14.38 6.35
N ASN A 244 1.14 -13.14 6.87
CA ASN A 244 2.28 -12.22 6.81
C ASN A 244 3.50 -12.73 7.58
N THR A 245 3.30 -13.46 8.67
CA THR A 245 4.40 -14.00 9.49
C THR A 245 4.88 -15.39 9.05
N SER A 246 4.08 -16.13 8.28
CA SER A 246 4.32 -17.53 7.93
C SER A 246 5.65 -17.77 7.18
N LEU A 247 6.06 -16.82 6.34
CA LEU A 247 7.29 -16.93 5.55
C LEU A 247 8.57 -16.59 6.33
N ASP A 248 8.43 -16.11 7.56
CA ASP A 248 9.54 -15.71 8.43
C ASP A 248 9.71 -16.65 9.65
N THR A 249 8.89 -17.72 9.73
CA THR A 249 8.86 -18.64 10.86
C THR A 249 9.04 -20.10 10.42
N ASP A 250 9.46 -20.96 11.35
CA ASP A 250 9.43 -22.41 11.16
C ASP A 250 8.01 -22.97 11.33
N ARG A 251 7.80 -24.20 10.83
CA ARG A 251 6.50 -24.86 10.87
C ARG A 251 5.91 -24.98 12.27
N ALA A 252 6.71 -25.31 13.28
CA ALA A 252 6.20 -25.52 14.64
C ALA A 252 5.69 -24.22 15.24
N THR A 253 6.41 -23.13 15.02
CA THR A 253 6.01 -21.79 15.42
C THR A 253 4.76 -21.34 14.68
N ALA A 254 4.68 -21.56 13.35
CA ALA A 254 3.51 -21.21 12.57
C ALA A 254 2.25 -21.97 13.04
N PHE A 255 2.34 -23.29 13.27
CA PHE A 255 1.22 -24.10 13.74
C PHE A 255 0.77 -23.72 15.16
N ALA A 256 1.70 -23.38 16.05
CA ALA A 256 1.36 -22.86 17.38
C ALA A 256 0.63 -21.50 17.28
N ALA A 257 1.06 -20.61 16.39
CA ALA A 257 0.39 -19.34 16.15
C ALA A 257 -1.04 -19.54 15.58
N GLU A 258 -1.24 -20.46 14.63
CA GLU A 258 -2.58 -20.81 14.11
C GLU A 258 -3.50 -21.29 15.22
N ALA A 259 -3.03 -22.21 16.09
CA ALA A 259 -3.82 -22.73 17.20
C ALA A 259 -4.22 -21.60 18.18
N ALA A 260 -3.27 -20.72 18.54
CA ALA A 260 -3.55 -19.59 19.42
C ALA A 260 -4.52 -18.57 18.78
N ALA A 261 -4.33 -18.28 17.48
CA ALA A 261 -5.24 -17.38 16.75
C ALA A 261 -6.67 -17.95 16.69
N GLN A 262 -6.80 -19.25 16.45
CA GLN A 262 -8.13 -19.90 16.46
C GLN A 262 -8.77 -19.90 17.84
N GLU A 263 -8.01 -20.11 18.91
CA GLU A 263 -8.53 -20.02 20.28
C GLU A 263 -9.10 -18.61 20.56
N ILE A 264 -8.34 -17.56 20.17
CA ILE A 264 -8.82 -16.17 20.28
C ILE A 264 -10.09 -15.97 19.42
N ASN A 265 -10.06 -16.44 18.15
CA ASN A 265 -11.18 -16.26 17.23
C ASN A 265 -12.48 -16.89 17.76
N MET A 266 -12.40 -18.07 18.38
CA MET A 266 -13.57 -18.77 18.92
C MET A 266 -14.28 -18.02 20.06
N THR A 267 -13.66 -17.00 20.64
CA THR A 267 -14.32 -16.12 21.64
C THR A 267 -15.14 -15.00 21.00
N THR A 268 -15.06 -14.80 19.68
CA THR A 268 -15.76 -13.72 18.97
C THR A 268 -17.22 -14.07 18.68
N ALA A 269 -18.08 -13.04 18.64
CA ALA A 269 -19.47 -13.21 18.23
C ALA A 269 -19.58 -13.72 16.78
N ASP A 270 -18.70 -13.25 15.89
CA ASP A 270 -18.67 -13.67 14.48
C ASP A 270 -18.30 -15.14 14.30
N ALA A 271 -17.42 -15.70 15.12
CA ALA A 271 -17.10 -17.13 15.06
C ALA A 271 -18.32 -17.98 15.50
N GLN A 272 -19.03 -17.56 16.54
CA GLN A 272 -20.25 -18.23 17.00
C GLN A 272 -21.36 -18.15 15.95
N GLU A 273 -21.56 -16.97 15.35
CA GLU A 273 -22.51 -16.76 14.24
C GLU A 273 -22.14 -17.63 13.03
N GLY A 274 -20.86 -17.68 12.68
CA GLY A 274 -20.37 -18.50 11.55
C GLY A 274 -20.70 -19.98 11.73
N VAL A 275 -20.48 -20.54 12.92
CA VAL A 275 -20.82 -21.93 13.24
C VAL A 275 -22.34 -22.14 13.27
N ALA A 276 -23.09 -21.27 13.94
CA ALA A 276 -24.53 -21.37 14.02
C ALA A 276 -25.20 -21.30 12.65
N SER A 277 -24.85 -20.32 11.84
CA SER A 277 -25.39 -20.13 10.48
C SER A 277 -25.13 -21.34 9.58
N PHE A 278 -23.93 -21.95 9.68
CA PHE A 278 -23.58 -23.15 8.94
C PHE A 278 -24.48 -24.34 9.31
N VAL A 279 -24.71 -24.59 10.62
CA VAL A 279 -25.58 -25.66 11.11
C VAL A 279 -27.04 -25.43 10.69
N GLU A 280 -27.49 -24.16 10.76
CA GLU A 280 -28.85 -23.75 10.39
C GLU A 280 -29.06 -23.59 8.88
N ARG A 281 -28.03 -23.74 8.07
CA ARG A 281 -28.03 -23.59 6.60
C ARG A 281 -28.58 -22.24 6.12
N ARG A 282 -28.17 -21.15 6.78
CA ARG A 282 -28.52 -19.76 6.45
C ARG A 282 -27.25 -18.95 6.17
N ASN A 283 -27.40 -17.79 5.56
CA ASN A 283 -26.30 -16.85 5.43
C ASN A 283 -25.92 -16.24 6.79
N PRO A 284 -24.62 -16.14 7.10
CA PRO A 284 -24.17 -15.49 8.33
C PRO A 284 -24.39 -13.97 8.29
N ARG A 285 -24.48 -13.37 9.48
CA ARG A 285 -24.55 -11.92 9.68
C ARG A 285 -23.44 -11.51 10.63
N TYR A 286 -22.31 -11.14 10.06
CA TYR A 286 -21.12 -10.77 10.83
C TYR A 286 -21.17 -9.31 11.28
N GLU A 287 -20.81 -9.07 12.53
CA GLU A 287 -20.76 -7.73 13.15
C GLU A 287 -19.32 -7.18 13.27
N GLY A 288 -18.29 -8.00 13.02
CA GLY A 288 -16.88 -7.60 13.10
C GLY A 288 -16.27 -7.73 14.50
N ARG A 289 -16.88 -8.44 15.40
CA ARG A 289 -16.49 -8.54 16.82
C ARG A 289 -16.65 -9.95 17.41
#